data_d48c4ba50c1109f6d94a090a2540ba65
#
_entry.id   d48c4ba50c1109f6d94a090a2540ba65
#
_cell.length_a   1.000
_cell.length_b   1.000
_cell.length_c   1.000
_cell.angle_alpha   90.00
_cell.angle_beta   90.00
_cell.angle_gamma   90.00
#
_symmetry.space_group_name_H-M   'P 1'
#
loop_
_entity.id
_entity.type
_entity.pdbx_description
1 polymer ?
#
loop_
_entity_poly.entity_id
_entity_poly.type
_entity_poly.pdbx_seq_one_letter_code
_entity_poly.pdbx_strand_id
1 'polypeptide(L)' 'MQLEIGKIYDFKDEFWAITGIKKNQWETRKKDLLEWIGNFYDYELYEGRPIRILIKDIYGEYQPLPRKNVITS' A
#
# COMPACT_ATOMS: atom_id res chain seq x y z
N MET A 1 -13.23 -1.45 2.42
CA MET A 1 -12.76 -0.26 1.69
C MET A 1 -11.55 -0.61 0.86
N GLN A 2 -11.42 0.02 -0.28
CA GLN A 2 -10.21 -0.17 -1.09
C GLN A 2 -9.89 1.12 -1.84
N LEU A 3 -8.69 1.15 -2.42
CA LEU A 3 -8.21 2.33 -3.13
C LEU A 3 -8.99 2.50 -4.43
N GLU A 4 -9.12 3.74 -4.89
CA GLU A 4 -9.91 4.05 -6.08
C GLU A 4 -9.01 4.24 -7.29
N ILE A 5 -9.47 3.76 -8.44
CA ILE A 5 -8.75 3.93 -9.71
C ILE A 5 -8.73 5.41 -10.06
N GLY A 6 -7.57 5.89 -10.49
CA GLY A 6 -7.40 7.27 -10.92
C GLY A 6 -7.21 8.26 -9.79
N LYS A 7 -7.17 7.79 -8.56
CA LYS A 7 -6.99 8.67 -7.40
C LYS A 7 -5.54 8.64 -6.92
N ILE A 8 -5.03 9.78 -6.54
CA ILE A 8 -3.68 9.92 -5.99
C ILE A 8 -3.80 9.97 -4.48
N TYR A 9 -3.01 9.16 -3.79
CA TYR A 9 -3.01 9.08 -2.34
C TYR A 9 -1.67 9.51 -1.79
N ASP A 10 -1.71 10.28 -0.70
CA ASP A 10 -0.53 10.51 0.13
C ASP A 10 -0.40 9.33 1.10
N PHE A 11 0.83 9.07 1.54
CA PHE A 11 1.07 8.05 2.56
C PHE A 11 0.75 8.63 3.94
N LYS A 12 -0.54 8.76 4.21
CA LYS A 12 -1.07 9.34 5.43
C LYS A 12 -2.21 8.47 5.97
N ASP A 13 -2.94 9.02 6.92
CA ASP A 13 -3.93 8.28 7.69
C ASP A 13 -4.95 7.56 6.83
N GLU A 14 -5.45 8.21 5.78
CA GLU A 14 -6.44 7.58 4.91
C GLU A 14 -5.86 6.35 4.22
N PHE A 15 -4.66 6.49 3.69
CA PHE A 15 -4.00 5.36 3.01
C PHE A 15 -3.71 4.23 3.99
N TRP A 16 -3.23 4.58 5.19
CA TRP A 16 -2.97 3.57 6.22
C TRP A 16 -4.24 2.85 6.65
N ALA A 17 -5.34 3.60 6.77
CA ALA A 17 -6.61 3.01 7.17
C ALA A 17 -7.13 2.03 6.13
N ILE A 18 -7.02 2.37 4.86
CA ILE A 18 -7.51 1.50 3.77
C ILE A 18 -6.64 0.27 3.62
N THR A 19 -5.32 0.44 3.66
CA THR A 19 -4.39 -0.65 3.39
C THR A 19 -4.08 -1.49 4.61
N GLY A 20 -4.40 -1.02 5.80
CA GLY A 20 -4.07 -1.73 7.03
C GLY A 20 -2.61 -1.66 7.40
N ILE A 21 -1.88 -0.73 6.83
CA ILE A 21 -0.44 -0.56 7.06
C ILE A 21 -0.25 0.60 8.02
N LYS A 22 0.73 0.50 8.90
CA LYS A 22 1.09 1.59 9.80
C LYS A 22 2.33 2.31 9.30
N LYS A 23 2.48 3.56 9.72
CA LYS A 23 3.60 4.39 9.28
C LYS A 23 4.95 3.73 9.54
N ASN A 24 5.13 3.16 10.73
CA ASN A 24 6.40 2.54 11.08
C ASN A 24 6.65 1.28 10.25
N GLN A 25 5.60 0.54 9.90
CA GLN A 25 5.74 -0.59 8.99
C GLN A 25 6.17 -0.12 7.60
N TRP A 26 5.60 0.98 7.14
CA TRP A 26 5.98 1.55 5.85
C TRP A 26 7.47 1.88 5.81
N GLU A 27 7.97 2.48 6.88
CA GLU A 27 9.38 2.88 6.93
C GLU A 27 10.33 1.69 6.92
N THR A 28 9.92 0.58 7.54
CA THR A 28 10.80 -0.59 7.65
C THR A 28 10.58 -1.63 6.57
N ARG A 29 9.39 -1.67 5.97
CA ARG A 29 9.01 -2.70 5.00
C ARG A 29 8.53 -2.11 3.69
N LYS A 30 9.11 -1.00 3.28
CA LYS A 30 8.65 -0.26 2.12
C LYS A 30 8.58 -1.13 0.87
N LYS A 31 9.65 -1.87 0.58
CA LYS A 31 9.68 -2.72 -0.61
C LYS A 31 8.63 -3.82 -0.54
N ASP A 32 8.52 -4.46 0.61
CA ASP A 32 7.56 -5.54 0.79
C ASP A 32 6.13 -5.03 0.59
N LEU A 33 5.84 -3.86 1.14
CA LEU A 33 4.52 -3.27 1.02
C LEU A 33 4.17 -2.91 -0.41
N LEU A 34 5.13 -2.34 -1.14
CA LEU A 34 4.89 -1.98 -2.53
C LEU A 34 4.68 -3.22 -3.40
N GLU A 35 5.45 -4.28 -3.16
CA GLU A 35 5.23 -5.53 -3.87
C GLU A 35 3.86 -6.12 -3.55
N TRP A 36 3.48 -6.07 -2.29
CA TRP A 36 2.19 -6.60 -1.88
C TRP A 36 1.04 -5.84 -2.53
N ILE A 37 1.12 -4.52 -2.51
CA ILE A 37 0.11 -3.68 -3.14
C ILE A 37 0.04 -3.97 -4.64
N GLY A 38 1.18 -4.21 -5.28
CA GLY A 38 1.24 -4.51 -6.70
C GLY A 38 0.55 -5.80 -7.10
N ASN A 39 0.28 -6.70 -6.15
CA ASN A 39 -0.49 -7.90 -6.43
C ASN A 39 -1.97 -7.61 -6.68
N PHE A 40 -2.46 -6.50 -6.16
CA PHE A 40 -3.89 -6.15 -6.21
C PHE A 40 -4.17 -4.91 -7.03
N TYR A 41 -3.18 -4.05 -7.21
CA TYR A 41 -3.35 -2.79 -7.90
C TYR A 41 -2.23 -2.56 -8.89
N ASP A 42 -2.57 -1.94 -10.00
CA ASP A 42 -1.57 -1.31 -10.86
C ASP A 42 -1.41 0.12 -10.33
N TYR A 43 -0.17 0.53 -10.07
CA TYR A 43 0.06 1.84 -9.49
C TYR A 43 1.30 2.48 -10.07
N GLU A 44 1.41 3.78 -9.85
CA GLU A 44 2.59 4.56 -10.22
C GLU A 44 2.96 5.43 -9.03
N LEU A 45 4.25 5.48 -8.70
CA LEU A 45 4.73 6.30 -7.60
C LEU A 45 5.22 7.64 -8.15
N TYR A 46 4.86 8.71 -7.47
CA TYR A 46 5.39 10.03 -7.72
C TYR A 46 6.30 10.41 -6.59
N GLU A 47 7.59 10.49 -6.89
CA GLU A 47 8.57 10.87 -5.88
C GLU A 47 8.47 12.36 -5.60
N GLY A 48 8.69 12.71 -4.35
CA GLY A 48 8.59 14.09 -3.94
C GLY A 48 8.45 14.17 -2.43
N ARG A 49 8.01 15.30 -1.97
CA ARG A 49 7.78 15.53 -0.54
C ARG A 49 6.37 16.09 -0.38
N PRO A 50 5.38 15.25 -0.07
CA PRO A 50 5.47 13.82 0.21
C PRO A 50 5.47 12.95 -1.06
N ILE A 51 5.88 11.70 -0.89
CA ILE A 51 5.71 10.70 -1.93
C ILE A 51 4.23 10.40 -2.09
N ARG A 52 3.78 10.21 -3.33
CA ARG A 52 2.39 9.92 -3.62
C ARG A 52 2.27 8.68 -4.48
N ILE A 53 1.09 8.06 -4.43
CA ILE A 53 0.82 6.88 -5.23
C ILE A 53 -0.47 7.11 -6.01
N LEU A 54 -0.42 6.83 -7.31
CA LEU A 54 -1.59 6.86 -8.18
C LEU A 54 -2.04 5.43 -8.45
N ILE A 55 -3.30 5.15 -8.22
CA ILE A 55 -3.86 3.83 -8.51
C ILE A 55 -4.37 3.84 -9.95
N LYS A 56 -3.78 2.99 -10.79
CA LYS A 56 -4.09 2.96 -12.21
C LYS A 56 -5.14 1.91 -12.54
N ASP A 57 -5.15 0.79 -11.81
CA ASP A 57 -6.12 -0.27 -12.06
C ASP A 57 -6.24 -1.13 -10.80
N ILE A 58 -7.26 -1.96 -10.76
CA ILE A 58 -7.50 -2.89 -9.65
C ILE A 58 -7.58 -4.29 -10.24
N TYR A 59 -6.70 -5.18 -9.74
CA TYR A 59 -6.66 -6.56 -10.22
C TYR A 59 -7.53 -7.49 -9.42
N GLY A 60 -7.85 -7.14 -8.17
CA GLY A 60 -8.66 -7.98 -7.33
C GLY A 60 -8.89 -7.33 -5.99
N GLU A 61 -9.54 -8.06 -5.10
CA GLU A 61 -9.88 -7.56 -3.77
C GLU A 61 -8.62 -7.47 -2.91
N TYR A 62 -8.35 -6.29 -2.37
CA TYR A 62 -7.17 -6.06 -1.57
C TYR A 62 -7.25 -6.82 -0.24
N GLN A 63 -6.15 -7.47 0.12
CA GLN A 63 -5.98 -8.13 1.40
C GLN A 63 -4.89 -7.42 2.19
N PRO A 64 -5.05 -7.25 3.51
CA PRO A 64 -4.01 -6.62 4.32
C PRO A 64 -2.72 -7.41 4.28
N LEU A 65 -1.60 -6.70 4.41
CA LEU A 65 -0.29 -7.33 4.44
C LEU A 65 -0.21 -8.31 5.62
N PRO A 66 0.17 -9.57 5.39
CA PRO A 66 0.28 -10.51 6.48
C PRO A 66 1.43 -10.15 7.42
N ARG A 67 1.32 -10.57 8.66
CA ARG A 67 2.38 -10.32 9.62
C ARG A 67 3.61 -11.14 9.26
N LYS A 68 4.75 -10.48 9.30
CA LYS A 68 6.00 -11.10 8.88
C LYS A 68 6.47 -12.17 9.84
N ASN A 69 6.24 -12.02 11.11
CA ASN A 69 6.79 -12.87 12.15
C ASN A 69 5.98 -14.10 12.43
N VAL A 70 5.13 -14.45 11.57
CA VAL A 70 4.31 -15.62 11.77
C VAL A 70 5.17 -16.82 11.89
N ILE A 71 5.32 -17.26 12.81
CA ILE A 71 6.06 -18.25 12.87
C ILE A 71 5.98 -19.25 12.92
N THR A 72 6.09 -19.47 12.90
CA THR A 72 6.31 -20.13 12.91
C THR A 72 6.54 -20.95 12.85
N SER A 73 6.53 -21.21 13.04
CA SER A 73 6.63 -21.89 12.86
C SER A 73 6.72 -22.47 12.94
#